data_9ead1225c78bbb179826d8d28dcadd66
#
_entry.id   9ead1225c78bbb179826d8d28dcadd66
#
_cell.length_a   1.000
_cell.length_b   1.000
_cell.length_c   1.000
_cell.angle_alpha   90.00
_cell.angle_beta   90.00
_cell.angle_gamma   90.00
#
_symmetry.space_group_name_H-M   'P 1'
#
loop_
_entity.id
_entity.type
_entity.pdbx_description
1 polymer ?
#
loop_
_entity_poly.entity_id
_entity_poly.type
_entity_poly.pdbx_seq_one_letter_code
_entity_poly.pdbx_strand_id
1 'polypeptide(L)'
;MTSLTIEYLRAQYEAGADVVQIFDSWAGTLSSRDWREHVQPHLSTLAEQLAADGIPTIMFANGAAHLSPLYLSLPSTANQFCWRTDLPAMRDLTGAVSDGGKVLQGNLDPAALLAGPEATARAAQAILDRMPAHGHIFNLGHGIDKDTPLESVAALVETVHNESSALA
;
A
#
# COMPACT_ATOMS: atom_id res chain seq x y z
N MET A 1 -15.85 17.53 0.96
CA MET A 1 -14.48 16.96 0.92
C MET A 1 -14.35 15.93 -0.19
N THR A 2 -15.18 14.88 -0.30
CA THR A 2 -15.08 13.81 -1.31
C THR A 2 -14.97 14.33 -2.74
N SER A 3 -15.86 15.25 -3.19
CA SER A 3 -15.82 15.83 -4.54
C SER A 3 -14.50 16.57 -4.83
N LEU A 4 -14.03 17.37 -3.90
CA LEU A 4 -12.74 18.07 -4.04
C LEU A 4 -11.55 17.10 -4.16
N THR A 5 -11.57 16.01 -3.39
CA THR A 5 -10.54 14.98 -3.48
C THR A 5 -10.55 14.28 -4.85
N ILE A 6 -11.73 13.98 -5.38
CA ILE A 6 -11.88 13.39 -6.72
C ILE A 6 -11.30 14.34 -7.78
N GLU A 7 -11.70 15.61 -7.78
CA GLU A 7 -11.19 16.61 -8.72
C GLU A 7 -9.67 16.78 -8.64
N TYR A 8 -9.13 16.78 -7.41
CA TYR A 8 -7.69 16.89 -7.18
C TYR A 8 -6.91 15.69 -7.71
N LEU A 9 -7.41 14.46 -7.50
CA LEU A 9 -6.77 13.25 -8.00
C LEU A 9 -6.89 13.13 -9.53
N ARG A 10 -8.01 13.53 -10.11
CA ARG A 10 -8.15 13.65 -11.57
C ARG A 10 -7.12 14.60 -12.17
N ALA A 11 -6.96 15.77 -11.57
CA ALA A 11 -5.98 16.76 -12.05
C ALA A 11 -4.54 16.24 -11.97
N GLN A 12 -4.19 15.44 -10.95
CA GLN A 12 -2.88 14.78 -10.87
C GLN A 12 -2.69 13.76 -11.99
N TYR A 13 -3.70 12.94 -12.25
CA TYR A 13 -3.66 11.94 -13.31
C TYR A 13 -3.57 12.62 -14.70
N GLU A 14 -4.37 13.65 -14.96
CA GLU A 14 -4.31 14.46 -16.19
C GLU A 14 -2.95 15.17 -16.37
N ALA A 15 -2.28 15.52 -15.28
CA ALA A 15 -0.94 16.10 -15.30
C ALA A 15 0.18 15.07 -15.53
N GLY A 16 -0.16 13.77 -15.67
CA GLY A 16 0.78 12.70 -16.03
C GLY A 16 1.15 11.72 -14.92
N ALA A 17 0.41 11.67 -13.82
CA ALA A 17 0.59 10.62 -12.84
C ALA A 17 0.05 9.29 -13.39
N ASP A 18 0.83 8.21 -13.30
CA ASP A 18 0.41 6.86 -13.72
C ASP A 18 -0.57 6.20 -12.74
N VAL A 19 -0.49 6.57 -11.47
CA VAL A 19 -1.31 6.06 -10.39
C VAL A 19 -1.47 7.13 -9.30
N VAL A 20 -2.61 7.15 -8.65
CA VAL A 20 -2.87 8.03 -7.49
C VAL A 20 -3.00 7.22 -6.22
N GLN A 21 -2.55 7.78 -5.09
CA GLN A 21 -2.66 7.11 -3.80
C GLN A 21 -3.46 7.93 -2.80
N ILE A 22 -4.40 7.26 -2.12
CA ILE A 22 -5.24 7.84 -1.08
C ILE A 22 -4.70 7.38 0.28
N PHE A 23 -4.38 8.35 1.13
CA PHE A 23 -3.88 8.10 2.47
C PHE A 23 -4.96 8.37 3.51
N ASP A 24 -5.35 7.31 4.24
CA ASP A 24 -6.17 7.42 5.44
C ASP A 24 -5.28 7.12 6.68
N SER A 25 -4.60 8.16 7.14
CA SER A 25 -3.62 8.05 8.23
C SER A 25 -4.26 7.76 9.59
N TRP A 26 -5.56 8.01 9.76
CA TRP A 26 -6.26 7.92 11.03
C TRP A 26 -7.28 6.78 11.08
N ALA A 27 -7.46 6.02 10.00
CA ALA A 27 -8.42 4.91 9.92
C ALA A 27 -8.30 3.92 11.08
N GLY A 28 -7.07 3.60 11.48
CA GLY A 28 -6.80 2.64 12.54
C GLY A 28 -7.32 3.03 13.93
N THR A 29 -7.76 4.27 14.12
CA THR A 29 -8.35 4.74 15.39
C THR A 29 -9.85 4.42 15.49
N LEU A 30 -10.49 4.06 14.38
CA LEU A 30 -11.92 3.79 14.33
C LEU A 30 -12.22 2.32 14.52
N SER A 31 -13.36 2.04 15.17
CA SER A 31 -13.92 0.69 15.14
C SER A 31 -14.40 0.34 13.72
N SER A 32 -14.51 -0.95 13.39
CA SER A 32 -15.06 -1.39 12.10
C SER A 32 -16.50 -0.92 11.88
N ARG A 33 -17.28 -0.74 12.98
CA ARG A 33 -18.62 -0.20 12.92
C ARG A 33 -18.61 1.27 12.52
N ASP A 34 -17.86 2.10 13.23
CA ASP A 34 -17.83 3.54 13.02
C ASP A 34 -17.22 3.90 11.67
N TRP A 35 -16.19 3.14 11.27
CA TRP A 35 -15.61 3.28 9.93
C TRP A 35 -16.65 2.98 8.84
N ARG A 36 -17.40 1.88 8.97
CA ARG A 36 -18.45 1.50 8.01
C ARG A 36 -19.56 2.54 7.93
N GLU A 37 -19.93 3.13 9.07
CA GLU A 37 -21.01 4.10 9.13
C GLU A 37 -20.59 5.48 8.61
N HIS A 38 -19.39 5.95 8.94
CA HIS A 38 -18.99 7.34 8.75
C HIS A 38 -17.91 7.56 7.67
N VAL A 39 -17.14 6.54 7.29
CA VAL A 39 -16.03 6.68 6.34
C VAL A 39 -16.29 5.92 5.04
N GLN A 40 -16.71 4.68 5.13
CA GLN A 40 -16.90 3.81 3.96
C GLN A 40 -17.77 4.44 2.86
N PRO A 41 -18.91 5.09 3.11
CA PRO A 41 -19.73 5.68 2.05
C PRO A 41 -18.97 6.73 1.21
N HIS A 42 -18.13 7.51 1.87
CA HIS A 42 -17.32 8.54 1.20
C HIS A 42 -16.17 7.95 0.40
N LEU A 43 -15.47 6.96 0.96
CA LEU A 43 -14.39 6.26 0.25
C LEU A 43 -14.91 5.39 -0.89
N SER A 44 -16.09 4.77 -0.74
CA SER A 44 -16.74 4.03 -1.83
C SER A 44 -17.05 4.97 -3.00
N THR A 45 -17.71 6.10 -2.74
CA THR A 45 -17.99 7.10 -3.79
C THR A 45 -16.72 7.57 -4.50
N LEU A 46 -15.65 7.83 -3.73
CA LEU A 46 -14.36 8.26 -4.29
C LEU A 46 -13.74 7.17 -5.15
N ALA A 47 -13.66 5.94 -4.66
CA ALA A 47 -13.07 4.82 -5.37
C ALA A 47 -13.86 4.45 -6.64
N GLU A 48 -15.20 4.45 -6.57
CA GLU A 48 -16.08 4.18 -7.71
C GLU A 48 -15.91 5.22 -8.81
N GLN A 49 -15.82 6.51 -8.46
CA GLN A 49 -15.61 7.58 -9.43
C GLN A 49 -14.26 7.47 -10.13
N LEU A 50 -13.18 7.25 -9.37
CA LEU A 50 -11.83 7.08 -9.94
C LEU A 50 -11.74 5.83 -10.81
N ALA A 51 -12.38 4.73 -10.40
CA ALA A 51 -12.43 3.51 -11.18
C ALA A 51 -13.24 3.70 -12.48
N ALA A 52 -14.35 4.43 -12.44
CA ALA A 52 -15.14 4.76 -13.63
C ALA A 52 -14.37 5.65 -14.63
N ASP A 53 -13.48 6.51 -14.14
CA ASP A 53 -12.57 7.33 -14.94
C ASP A 53 -11.35 6.55 -15.47
N GLY A 54 -11.19 5.27 -15.08
CA GLY A 54 -10.03 4.44 -15.45
C GLY A 54 -8.73 4.85 -14.75
N ILE A 55 -8.81 5.57 -13.63
CA ILE A 55 -7.64 6.04 -12.88
C ILE A 55 -7.15 4.95 -11.92
N PRO A 56 -5.94 4.40 -12.11
CA PRO A 56 -5.37 3.43 -11.18
C PRO A 56 -5.19 4.03 -9.80
N THR A 57 -5.69 3.34 -8.77
CA THR A 57 -5.75 3.88 -7.41
C THR A 57 -5.16 2.91 -6.40
N ILE A 58 -4.29 3.41 -5.52
CA ILE A 58 -3.79 2.70 -4.34
C ILE A 58 -4.48 3.27 -3.10
N MET A 59 -5.02 2.41 -2.24
CA MET A 59 -5.56 2.83 -0.95
C MET A 59 -4.65 2.43 0.19
N PHE A 60 -4.35 3.36 1.07
CA PHE A 60 -3.55 3.13 2.27
C PHE A 60 -4.31 3.53 3.53
N ALA A 61 -4.35 2.61 4.50
CA ALA A 61 -4.92 2.84 5.82
C ALA A 61 -3.90 2.47 6.91
N ASN A 62 -3.42 3.48 7.64
CA ASN A 62 -2.42 3.25 8.67
C ASN A 62 -3.03 2.61 9.93
N GLY A 63 -2.37 1.56 10.45
CA GLY A 63 -2.78 0.89 11.68
C GLY A 63 -4.14 0.18 11.59
N ALA A 64 -4.66 -0.04 10.38
CA ALA A 64 -6.01 -0.47 10.11
C ALA A 64 -6.13 -1.96 9.73
N ALA A 65 -5.30 -2.84 10.30
CA ALA A 65 -5.35 -4.28 10.00
C ALA A 65 -6.75 -4.90 10.21
N HIS A 66 -7.47 -4.45 11.23
CA HIS A 66 -8.84 -4.89 11.53
C HIS A 66 -9.89 -4.40 10.52
N LEU A 67 -9.56 -3.40 9.70
CA LEU A 67 -10.40 -2.87 8.62
C LEU A 67 -10.03 -3.44 7.25
N SER A 68 -9.02 -4.30 7.15
CA SER A 68 -8.53 -4.83 5.86
C SER A 68 -9.63 -5.40 4.98
N PRO A 69 -10.59 -6.22 5.46
CA PRO A 69 -11.67 -6.72 4.61
C PRO A 69 -12.54 -5.60 4.01
N LEU A 70 -12.73 -4.50 4.74
CA LEU A 70 -13.52 -3.37 4.28
C LEU A 70 -12.78 -2.56 3.21
N TYR A 71 -11.48 -2.30 3.41
CA TYR A 71 -10.65 -1.65 2.40
C TYR A 71 -10.48 -2.51 1.15
N LEU A 72 -10.32 -3.81 1.30
CA LEU A 72 -10.20 -4.74 0.18
C LEU A 72 -11.49 -4.84 -0.65
N SER A 73 -12.65 -4.54 -0.08
CA SER A 73 -13.91 -4.51 -0.82
C SER A 73 -14.11 -3.27 -1.71
N LEU A 74 -13.33 -2.21 -1.52
CA LEU A 74 -13.42 -1.00 -2.34
C LEU A 74 -12.82 -1.25 -3.74
N PRO A 75 -13.32 -0.59 -4.80
CA PRO A 75 -12.84 -0.78 -6.16
C PRO A 75 -11.51 -0.02 -6.42
N SER A 76 -10.45 -0.36 -5.68
CA SER A 76 -9.09 0.13 -5.88
C SER A 76 -8.26 -0.86 -6.70
N THR A 77 -7.25 -0.39 -7.42
CA THR A 77 -6.30 -1.23 -8.16
C THR A 77 -5.37 -1.98 -7.20
N ALA A 78 -4.92 -1.28 -6.16
CA ALA A 78 -4.03 -1.84 -5.14
C ALA A 78 -4.41 -1.37 -3.73
N ASN A 79 -3.97 -2.13 -2.73
CA ASN A 79 -4.08 -1.74 -1.33
C ASN A 79 -2.71 -1.81 -0.67
N GLN A 80 -2.30 -0.72 -0.04
CA GLN A 80 -1.10 -0.65 0.79
C GLN A 80 -1.45 -0.97 2.25
N PHE A 81 -0.56 -1.73 2.88
CA PHE A 81 -0.68 -2.10 4.28
C PHE A 81 0.49 -1.56 5.11
N CYS A 82 0.20 -1.18 6.36
CA CYS A 82 1.25 -0.80 7.29
C CYS A 82 2.01 -2.04 7.80
N TRP A 83 3.19 -1.84 8.37
CA TRP A 83 4.08 -2.91 8.83
C TRP A 83 3.49 -3.82 9.93
N ARG A 84 2.39 -3.40 10.57
CA ARG A 84 1.69 -4.18 11.61
C ARG A 84 0.79 -5.27 11.02
N THR A 85 0.65 -5.32 9.70
CA THR A 85 -0.20 -6.27 8.98
C THR A 85 0.66 -7.41 8.43
N ASP A 86 0.23 -8.65 8.58
CA ASP A 86 0.86 -9.78 7.89
C ASP A 86 0.44 -9.77 6.41
N LEU A 87 1.31 -9.28 5.56
CA LEU A 87 1.02 -9.08 4.13
C LEU A 87 0.71 -10.39 3.38
N PRO A 88 1.42 -11.50 3.61
CA PRO A 88 1.03 -12.80 3.07
C PRO A 88 -0.40 -13.24 3.44
N ALA A 89 -0.82 -13.02 4.68
CA ALA A 89 -2.21 -13.33 5.07
C ALA A 89 -3.23 -12.46 4.32
N MET A 90 -2.88 -11.23 3.95
CA MET A 90 -3.74 -10.40 3.09
C MET A 90 -3.78 -10.95 1.66
N ARG A 91 -2.69 -11.52 1.16
CA ARG A 91 -2.65 -12.20 -0.13
C ARG A 91 -3.61 -13.40 -0.16
N ASP A 92 -3.64 -14.18 0.90
CA ASP A 92 -4.55 -15.33 1.01
C ASP A 92 -6.03 -14.89 0.99
N LEU A 93 -6.33 -13.71 1.54
CA LEU A 93 -7.69 -13.14 1.51
C LEU A 93 -8.10 -12.60 0.14
N THR A 94 -7.16 -12.08 -0.65
CA THR A 94 -7.46 -11.44 -1.95
C THR A 94 -7.39 -12.41 -3.13
N GLY A 95 -6.71 -13.53 -2.98
CA GLY A 95 -6.36 -14.43 -4.08
C GLY A 95 -5.26 -13.88 -5.00
N ALA A 96 -4.89 -14.64 -6.00
CA ALA A 96 -3.89 -14.22 -6.99
C ALA A 96 -4.46 -13.12 -7.91
N VAL A 97 -3.61 -12.22 -8.37
CA VAL A 97 -4.01 -11.14 -9.30
C VAL A 97 -4.52 -11.72 -10.62
N SER A 98 -3.94 -12.84 -11.08
CA SER A 98 -4.43 -13.57 -12.25
C SER A 98 -5.90 -14.00 -12.16
N ASP A 99 -6.38 -14.20 -10.95
CA ASP A 99 -7.75 -14.68 -10.67
C ASP A 99 -8.68 -13.51 -10.25
N GLY A 100 -8.28 -12.27 -10.54
CA GLY A 100 -9.02 -11.06 -10.17
C GLY A 100 -8.74 -10.56 -8.76
N GLY A 101 -7.73 -11.10 -8.09
CA GLY A 101 -7.24 -10.60 -6.80
C GLY A 101 -6.55 -9.24 -6.93
N LYS A 102 -6.37 -8.56 -5.80
CA LYS A 102 -5.78 -7.22 -5.75
C LYS A 102 -4.27 -7.22 -5.68
N VAL A 103 -3.66 -6.20 -6.27
CA VAL A 103 -2.27 -5.86 -6.01
C VAL A 103 -2.11 -5.40 -4.56
N LEU A 104 -1.11 -5.92 -3.86
CA LEU A 104 -0.79 -5.53 -2.50
C LEU A 104 0.51 -4.72 -2.49
N GLN A 105 0.53 -3.62 -1.73
CA GLN A 105 1.71 -2.77 -1.57
C GLN A 105 2.18 -2.79 -0.12
N GLY A 106 3.49 -2.82 0.08
CA GLY A 106 4.14 -2.73 1.39
C GLY A 106 5.10 -3.86 1.63
N ASN A 107 5.49 -4.10 2.88
CA ASN A 107 5.12 -3.34 4.07
C ASN A 107 6.25 -3.37 5.10
N LEU A 108 7.49 -3.08 4.63
CA LEU A 108 8.65 -3.08 5.53
C LEU A 108 8.46 -2.08 6.67
N ASP A 109 8.78 -2.50 7.89
CA ASP A 109 8.84 -1.59 9.03
C ASP A 109 9.90 -0.50 8.79
N PRO A 110 9.53 0.78 8.76
CA PRO A 110 10.50 1.87 8.60
C PRO A 110 11.60 1.87 9.66
N ALA A 111 11.33 1.37 10.85
CA ALA A 111 12.33 1.28 11.91
C ALA A 111 13.50 0.33 11.57
N ALA A 112 13.29 -0.63 10.65
CA ALA A 112 14.37 -1.51 10.19
C ALA A 112 15.52 -0.73 9.53
N LEU A 113 15.21 0.41 8.92
CA LEU A 113 16.20 1.25 8.24
C LEU A 113 17.14 1.96 9.23
N LEU A 114 16.68 2.19 10.46
CA LEU A 114 17.51 2.79 11.52
C LEU A 114 18.59 1.83 12.04
N ALA A 115 18.42 0.54 11.81
CA ALA A 115 19.36 -0.50 12.25
C ALA A 115 20.55 -0.71 11.29
N GLY A 116 20.65 0.11 10.23
CA GLY A 116 21.73 0.08 9.27
C GLY A 116 21.47 -0.79 8.03
N PRO A 117 22.36 -0.72 7.01
CA PRO A 117 22.11 -1.28 5.69
C PRO A 117 21.94 -2.80 5.67
N GLU A 118 22.75 -3.54 6.43
CA GLU A 118 22.64 -5.01 6.49
C GLU A 118 21.32 -5.47 7.12
N ALA A 119 20.86 -4.81 8.18
CA ALA A 119 19.59 -5.12 8.82
C ALA A 119 18.41 -4.81 7.89
N THR A 120 18.51 -3.68 7.18
CA THR A 120 17.54 -3.26 6.17
C THR A 120 17.42 -4.28 5.04
N ALA A 121 18.54 -4.70 4.46
CA ALA A 121 18.57 -5.70 3.38
C ALA A 121 17.94 -7.03 3.82
N ARG A 122 18.33 -7.54 5.00
CA ARG A 122 17.73 -8.78 5.54
C ARG A 122 16.22 -8.66 5.77
N ALA A 123 15.76 -7.53 6.27
CA ALA A 123 14.33 -7.30 6.52
C ALA A 123 13.53 -7.16 5.21
N ALA A 124 14.11 -6.53 4.18
CA ALA A 124 13.52 -6.45 2.86
C ALA A 124 13.43 -7.84 2.21
N GLN A 125 14.52 -8.62 2.25
CA GLN A 125 14.56 -9.97 1.71
C GLN A 125 13.49 -10.87 2.34
N ALA A 126 13.29 -10.79 3.65
CA ALA A 126 12.29 -11.58 4.35
C ALA A 126 10.84 -11.29 3.88
N ILE A 127 10.56 -10.10 3.34
CA ILE A 127 9.27 -9.80 2.72
C ILE A 127 9.22 -10.37 1.31
N LEU A 128 10.28 -10.15 0.52
CA LEU A 128 10.38 -10.64 -0.86
C LEU A 128 10.24 -12.16 -0.94
N ASP A 129 10.87 -12.89 -0.02
CA ASP A 129 10.80 -14.36 0.06
C ASP A 129 9.38 -14.89 0.32
N ARG A 130 8.51 -14.07 0.91
CA ARG A 130 7.13 -14.45 1.28
C ARG A 130 6.06 -13.91 0.34
N MET A 131 6.42 -12.98 -0.53
CA MET A 131 5.48 -12.36 -1.45
C MET A 131 5.78 -12.78 -2.89
N PRO A 132 4.76 -13.06 -3.71
CA PRO A 132 4.97 -13.39 -5.12
C PRO A 132 5.48 -12.17 -5.89
N ALA A 133 6.28 -12.40 -6.91
CA ALA A 133 6.80 -11.35 -7.79
C ALA A 133 5.68 -10.56 -8.51
N HIS A 134 4.60 -11.25 -8.88
CA HIS A 134 3.45 -10.61 -9.50
C HIS A 134 2.37 -10.23 -8.47
N GLY A 135 1.90 -9.00 -8.56
CA GLY A 135 0.86 -8.47 -7.69
C GLY A 135 1.35 -7.99 -6.33
N HIS A 136 2.66 -7.76 -6.21
CA HIS A 136 3.27 -7.10 -5.07
C HIS A 136 4.05 -5.86 -5.52
N ILE A 137 3.77 -4.72 -4.88
CA ILE A 137 4.57 -3.51 -4.99
C ILE A 137 5.33 -3.36 -3.69
N PHE A 138 6.66 -3.52 -3.72
CA PHE A 138 7.45 -3.34 -2.52
C PHE A 138 7.41 -1.88 -2.06
N ASN A 139 7.15 -1.67 -0.79
CA ASN A 139 7.17 -0.34 -0.16
C ASN A 139 7.42 -0.50 1.34
N LEU A 140 7.70 0.61 2.01
CA LEU A 140 7.64 0.69 3.46
C LEU A 140 6.18 0.66 3.92
N GLY A 141 5.95 0.19 5.14
CA GLY A 141 4.63 0.21 5.77
C GLY A 141 4.18 1.60 6.25
N HIS A 142 5.05 2.60 6.17
CA HIS A 142 4.80 4.03 6.43
C HIS A 142 5.97 4.87 5.90
N GLY A 143 5.94 6.20 6.08
CA GLY A 143 7.08 7.07 5.78
C GLY A 143 8.31 6.73 6.62
N ILE A 144 9.50 7.01 6.09
CA ILE A 144 10.77 6.81 6.81
C ILE A 144 10.95 7.82 7.93
N ASP A 145 11.73 7.45 8.94
CA ASP A 145 12.16 8.40 9.98
C ASP A 145 13.15 9.41 9.41
N LYS A 146 13.11 10.65 9.91
CA LYS A 146 14.03 11.74 9.49
C LYS A 146 15.50 11.43 9.74
N ASP A 147 15.79 10.56 10.71
CA ASP A 147 17.14 10.17 11.08
C ASP A 147 17.59 8.86 10.37
N THR A 148 16.82 8.40 9.37
CA THR A 148 17.18 7.22 8.58
C THR A 148 18.49 7.44 7.82
N PRO A 149 19.50 6.55 7.98
CA PRO A 149 20.75 6.64 7.24
C PRO A 149 20.53 6.45 5.72
N LEU A 150 21.17 7.28 4.91
CA LEU A 150 21.04 7.19 3.44
C LEU A 150 21.54 5.86 2.89
N GLU A 151 22.57 5.28 3.49
CA GLU A 151 23.09 3.96 3.14
C GLU A 151 22.08 2.84 3.37
N SER A 152 21.20 2.96 4.37
CA SER A 152 20.10 2.01 4.57
C SER A 152 19.07 2.10 3.45
N VAL A 153 18.75 3.31 2.99
CA VAL A 153 17.85 3.52 1.85
C VAL A 153 18.45 2.95 0.57
N ALA A 154 19.75 3.19 0.34
CA ALA A 154 20.45 2.63 -0.82
C ALA A 154 20.43 1.10 -0.81
N ALA A 155 20.75 0.48 0.33
CA ALA A 155 20.73 -0.97 0.49
C ALA A 155 19.32 -1.55 0.27
N LEU A 156 18.26 -0.85 0.72
CA LEU A 156 16.89 -1.26 0.46
C LEU A 156 16.59 -1.31 -1.04
N VAL A 157 16.88 -0.21 -1.75
CA VAL A 157 16.62 -0.09 -3.18
C VAL A 157 17.40 -1.17 -3.96
N GLU A 158 18.68 -1.37 -3.63
CA GLU A 158 19.52 -2.38 -4.26
C GLU A 158 18.96 -3.80 -4.05
N THR A 159 18.57 -4.12 -2.81
CA THR A 159 18.00 -5.45 -2.49
C THR A 159 16.75 -5.73 -3.33
N VAL A 160 15.81 -4.77 -3.37
CA VAL A 160 14.55 -4.93 -4.10
C VAL A 160 14.76 -5.02 -5.60
N HIS A 161 15.67 -4.22 -6.17
CA HIS A 161 15.93 -4.24 -7.61
C HIS A 161 16.68 -5.50 -8.06
N ASN A 162 17.59 -6.03 -7.26
CA ASN A 162 18.30 -7.26 -7.58
C ASN A 162 17.35 -8.45 -7.65
N GLU A 163 16.42 -8.59 -6.71
CA GLU A 163 15.39 -9.63 -6.76
C GLU A 163 14.47 -9.46 -7.97
N SER A 164 14.01 -8.25 -8.26
CA SER A 164 13.14 -7.99 -9.41
C SER A 164 13.82 -8.34 -10.74
N SER A 165 15.12 -8.12 -10.84
CA SER A 165 15.91 -8.46 -12.05
C SER A 165 16.15 -9.96 -12.21
N ALA A 166 16.18 -10.73 -11.14
CA ALA A 166 16.33 -12.18 -11.17
C ALA A 166 15.06 -12.92 -11.62
N LEU A 167 13.90 -12.22 -11.59
CA LEU A 167 12.58 -12.76 -11.92
C LEU A 167 12.08 -12.35 -13.32
N ALA A 168 12.81 -11.48 -14.02
CA ALA A 168 12.49 -10.99 -15.36
C ALA A 168 13.19 -11.82 -16.44
#